data_03076aa534ac0e09d2ad0ed98e429a9f
#
_entry.id   03076aa534ac0e09d2ad0ed98e429a9f
#
_cell.length_a   1.000
_cell.length_b   1.000
_cell.length_c   1.000
_cell.angle_alpha   90.00
_cell.angle_beta   90.00
_cell.angle_gamma   90.00
#
_symmetry.space_group_name_H-M   'P 1'
#
loop_
_entity.id
_entity.type
_entity.pdbx_description
1 polymer ?
#
loop_
_entity_poly.entity_id
_entity_poly.type
_entity_poly.pdbx_seq_one_letter_code
_entity_poly.pdbx_strand_id
1 'polypeptide(L)'
;MIALALWSSALSCSVVRNDSEALHGQVSVSGAFALYPLAVQWANDFQVRYPDVKIDVSAGGAGKGMTDVLNGMVDYAMLSRELHQEEVDAGAMAFVVGRDAVIPVFSSDNPHIDLILKRGITDKQARDIWVTGKITTWGQLLGTRDRHKINVYTRSDACGAALI
;
A
#
# COMPACT_ATOMS: atom_id res chain seq x y z
N MET A 1 48.31 -33.62 -63.19
CA MET A 1 47.30 -32.61 -62.92
C MET A 1 46.60 -32.93 -61.61
N ILE A 2 46.94 -32.23 -60.54
CA ILE A 2 46.42 -32.49 -59.20
C ILE A 2 45.39 -31.41 -58.90
N ALA A 3 44.11 -31.78 -58.71
CA ALA A 3 43.06 -30.86 -58.35
C ALA A 3 42.95 -30.75 -56.83
N LEU A 4 43.27 -29.57 -56.27
CA LEU A 4 43.05 -29.23 -54.87
C LEU A 4 41.59 -28.85 -54.68
N ALA A 5 40.83 -29.62 -53.90
CA ALA A 5 39.51 -29.24 -53.45
C ALA A 5 39.61 -28.42 -52.15
N LEU A 6 39.33 -27.13 -52.19
CA LEU A 6 39.21 -26.23 -51.03
C LEU A 6 37.84 -26.47 -50.37
N TRP A 7 37.86 -27.06 -49.17
CA TRP A 7 36.70 -27.22 -48.30
C TRP A 7 36.56 -25.96 -47.43
N SER A 8 35.60 -25.10 -47.80
CA SER A 8 35.21 -23.93 -47.00
C SER A 8 34.30 -24.40 -45.88
N SER A 9 34.83 -24.51 -44.67
CA SER A 9 34.06 -24.68 -43.46
C SER A 9 33.39 -23.36 -43.07
N ALA A 10 32.11 -23.18 -43.40
CA ALA A 10 31.29 -22.10 -42.88
C ALA A 10 31.01 -22.37 -41.37
N LEU A 11 31.72 -21.62 -40.49
CA LEU A 11 31.31 -21.55 -39.08
C LEU A 11 29.95 -20.87 -39.00
N SER A 12 28.92 -21.67 -38.86
CA SER A 12 27.59 -21.17 -38.50
C SER A 12 27.60 -20.80 -37.02
N CYS A 13 27.78 -19.51 -36.75
CA CYS A 13 27.62 -18.97 -35.41
C CYS A 13 26.11 -19.01 -35.11
N SER A 14 25.64 -20.09 -34.49
CA SER A 14 24.30 -20.15 -33.92
C SER A 14 24.26 -19.18 -32.74
N VAL A 15 23.68 -18.01 -32.95
CA VAL A 15 23.24 -17.12 -31.88
C VAL A 15 22.25 -17.92 -31.06
N VAL A 16 22.69 -18.41 -29.90
CA VAL A 16 21.79 -18.92 -28.88
C VAL A 16 20.93 -17.75 -28.46
N ARG A 17 19.78 -17.58 -29.09
CA ARG A 17 18.70 -16.80 -28.50
C ARG A 17 18.34 -17.50 -27.22
N ASN A 18 18.71 -16.88 -26.11
CA ASN A 18 18.12 -17.19 -24.84
C ASN A 18 16.65 -16.74 -24.95
N ASP A 19 15.80 -17.64 -25.43
CA ASP A 19 14.36 -17.51 -25.28
C ASP A 19 14.07 -17.68 -23.77
N SER A 20 14.38 -16.62 -22.98
CA SER A 20 13.67 -16.44 -21.73
C SER A 20 12.21 -16.39 -22.13
N GLU A 21 11.44 -17.41 -21.78
CA GLU A 21 9.99 -17.46 -22.02
C GLU A 21 9.44 -16.08 -21.69
N ALA A 22 8.94 -15.37 -22.71
CA ALA A 22 8.43 -14.04 -22.51
C ALA A 22 7.28 -14.15 -21.51
N LEU A 23 7.40 -13.48 -20.38
CA LEU A 23 6.37 -13.51 -19.33
C LEU A 23 5.06 -13.04 -19.95
N HIS A 24 4.02 -13.84 -19.81
CA HIS A 24 2.67 -13.55 -20.27
C HIS A 24 1.65 -14.01 -19.24
N GLY A 25 0.49 -13.38 -19.23
CA GLY A 25 -0.58 -13.75 -18.31
C GLY A 25 -1.30 -12.53 -17.73
N GLN A 26 -2.14 -12.78 -16.75
CA GLN A 26 -2.90 -11.76 -16.04
C GLN A 26 -2.69 -11.89 -14.55
N VAL A 27 -2.55 -10.74 -13.87
CA VAL A 27 -2.46 -10.63 -12.41
C VAL A 27 -3.53 -9.64 -11.97
N SER A 28 -4.29 -10.02 -10.96
CA SER A 28 -5.34 -9.20 -10.37
C SER A 28 -5.00 -8.82 -8.93
N VAL A 29 -5.20 -7.55 -8.60
CA VAL A 29 -4.83 -6.98 -7.31
C VAL A 29 -5.99 -6.14 -6.78
N SER A 30 -6.37 -6.33 -5.51
CA SER A 30 -7.44 -5.57 -4.85
C SER A 30 -7.02 -5.12 -3.46
N GLY A 31 -7.56 -4.00 -2.95
CA GLY A 31 -7.44 -3.69 -1.54
C GLY A 31 -7.18 -2.25 -1.15
N ALA A 32 -6.20 -2.03 -0.28
CA ALA A 32 -5.98 -0.79 0.45
C ALA A 32 -5.74 0.44 -0.44
N PHE A 33 -6.43 1.53 -0.12
CA PHE A 33 -6.29 2.80 -0.81
C PHE A 33 -4.88 3.40 -0.68
N ALA A 34 -4.21 3.19 0.46
CA ALA A 34 -2.88 3.73 0.71
C ALA A 34 -1.82 3.18 -0.25
N LEU A 35 -1.92 1.89 -0.61
CA LEU A 35 -0.98 1.24 -1.53
C LEU A 35 -1.37 1.39 -3.00
N TYR A 36 -2.63 1.73 -3.29
CA TYR A 36 -3.18 1.75 -4.64
C TYR A 36 -2.38 2.59 -5.65
N PRO A 37 -2.00 3.87 -5.35
CA PRO A 37 -1.24 4.66 -6.32
C PRO A 37 0.11 4.03 -6.67
N LEU A 38 0.79 3.45 -5.67
CA LEU A 38 2.08 2.79 -5.86
C LEU A 38 1.93 1.49 -6.65
N ALA A 39 0.90 0.70 -6.36
CA ALA A 39 0.61 -0.53 -7.08
C ALA A 39 0.27 -0.28 -8.57
N VAL A 40 -0.49 0.78 -8.86
CA VAL A 40 -0.77 1.20 -10.24
C VAL A 40 0.51 1.59 -10.97
N GLN A 41 1.41 2.34 -10.31
CA GLN A 41 2.69 2.70 -10.91
C GLN A 41 3.54 1.46 -11.19
N TRP A 42 3.65 0.54 -10.25
CA TRP A 42 4.38 -0.72 -10.44
C TRP A 42 3.78 -1.58 -11.57
N ALA A 43 2.45 -1.64 -11.65
CA ALA A 43 1.77 -2.36 -12.72
C ALA A 43 2.12 -1.78 -14.10
N ASN A 44 2.08 -0.45 -14.23
CA ASN A 44 2.45 0.24 -15.47
C ASN A 44 3.91 -0.01 -15.85
N ASP A 45 4.85 0.15 -14.91
CA ASP A 45 6.28 -0.04 -15.16
C ASP A 45 6.59 -1.50 -15.52
N PHE A 46 5.90 -2.44 -14.89
CA PHE A 46 6.04 -3.87 -15.20
C PHE A 46 5.52 -4.21 -16.60
N GLN A 47 4.35 -3.69 -16.97
CA GLN A 47 3.74 -3.91 -18.29
C GLN A 47 4.54 -3.24 -19.42
N VAL A 48 5.23 -2.13 -19.17
CA VAL A 48 6.18 -1.54 -20.14
C VAL A 48 7.33 -2.52 -20.41
N ARG A 49 7.82 -3.22 -19.38
CA ARG A 49 8.92 -4.18 -19.50
C ARG A 49 8.45 -5.53 -20.05
N TYR A 50 7.22 -5.93 -19.73
CA TYR A 50 6.61 -7.21 -20.12
C TYR A 50 5.22 -6.96 -20.73
N PRO A 51 5.15 -6.60 -22.03
CA PRO A 51 3.90 -6.16 -22.66
C PRO A 51 2.80 -7.22 -22.74
N ASP A 52 3.18 -8.50 -22.67
CA ASP A 52 2.25 -9.64 -22.70
C ASP A 52 1.66 -9.98 -21.33
N VAL A 53 2.06 -9.26 -20.27
CA VAL A 53 1.48 -9.35 -18.93
C VAL A 53 0.44 -8.25 -18.73
N LYS A 54 -0.75 -8.62 -18.26
CA LYS A 54 -1.79 -7.69 -17.83
C LYS A 54 -1.89 -7.66 -16.33
N ILE A 55 -1.92 -6.47 -15.75
CA ILE A 55 -2.05 -6.29 -14.29
C ILE A 55 -3.24 -5.36 -14.03
N ASP A 56 -4.28 -5.91 -13.41
CA ASP A 56 -5.48 -5.17 -13.02
C ASP A 56 -5.42 -4.82 -11.53
N VAL A 57 -5.42 -3.53 -11.21
CA VAL A 57 -5.35 -3.04 -9.84
C VAL A 57 -6.64 -2.32 -9.48
N SER A 58 -7.29 -2.74 -8.40
CA SER A 58 -8.53 -2.14 -7.90
C SER A 58 -8.40 -1.73 -6.44
N ALA A 59 -9.02 -0.60 -6.08
CA ALA A 59 -9.11 -0.15 -4.70
C ALA A 59 -10.49 -0.48 -4.10
N GLY A 60 -10.53 -0.77 -2.80
CA GLY A 60 -11.78 -1.10 -2.11
C GLY A 60 -11.60 -1.21 -0.59
N GLY A 61 -10.40 -0.83 -0.10
CA GLY A 61 -10.02 -0.97 1.30
C GLY A 61 -9.37 -2.31 1.64
N ALA A 62 -8.59 -2.34 2.72
CA ALA A 62 -7.83 -3.52 3.14
C ALA A 62 -8.72 -4.74 3.42
N GLY A 63 -9.90 -4.54 4.03
CA GLY A 63 -10.86 -5.61 4.31
C GLY A 63 -11.40 -6.27 3.04
N LYS A 64 -11.77 -5.46 2.02
CA LYS A 64 -12.19 -6.00 0.73
C LYS A 64 -11.07 -6.80 0.07
N GLY A 65 -9.85 -6.25 0.01
CA GLY A 65 -8.71 -6.96 -0.58
C GLY A 65 -8.46 -8.31 0.08
N MET A 66 -8.51 -8.38 1.42
CA MET A 66 -8.35 -9.63 2.13
C MET A 66 -9.47 -10.64 1.82
N THR A 67 -10.72 -10.19 1.78
CA THR A 67 -11.86 -11.04 1.39
C THR A 67 -11.68 -11.56 -0.04
N ASP A 68 -11.29 -10.70 -0.96
CA ASP A 68 -11.11 -11.07 -2.37
C ASP A 68 -10.01 -12.13 -2.53
N VAL A 69 -8.84 -11.96 -1.88
CA VAL A 69 -7.73 -12.92 -2.02
C VAL A 69 -8.01 -14.25 -1.34
N LEU A 70 -8.60 -14.25 -0.15
CA LEU A 70 -8.95 -15.50 0.55
C LEU A 70 -10.03 -16.32 -0.18
N ASN A 71 -10.88 -15.64 -0.97
CA ASN A 71 -11.88 -16.32 -1.81
C ASN A 71 -11.36 -16.64 -3.23
N GLY A 72 -10.09 -16.38 -3.52
CA GLY A 72 -9.49 -16.62 -4.84
C GLY A 72 -10.04 -15.74 -5.97
N MET A 73 -10.63 -14.58 -5.63
CA MET A 73 -11.15 -13.62 -6.60
C MET A 73 -10.04 -12.73 -7.20
N VAL A 74 -8.91 -12.60 -6.49
CA VAL A 74 -7.72 -11.89 -6.93
C VAL A 74 -6.46 -12.67 -6.51
N ASP A 75 -5.34 -12.41 -7.20
CA ASP A 75 -4.07 -13.07 -6.94
C ASP A 75 -3.35 -12.45 -5.72
N TYR A 76 -3.49 -11.14 -5.54
CA TYR A 76 -2.87 -10.41 -4.44
C TYR A 76 -3.83 -9.41 -3.79
N ALA A 77 -3.69 -9.25 -2.46
CA ALA A 77 -4.37 -8.21 -1.71
C ALA A 77 -3.39 -7.11 -1.29
N MET A 78 -3.82 -5.85 -1.44
CA MET A 78 -3.13 -4.71 -0.85
C MET A 78 -3.64 -4.48 0.57
N LEU A 79 -2.73 -4.42 1.54
CA LEU A 79 -3.06 -4.15 2.93
C LEU A 79 -2.29 -2.93 3.43
N SER A 80 -2.93 -2.16 4.32
CA SER A 80 -2.34 -1.04 5.05
C SER A 80 -2.39 -1.27 6.57
N ARG A 81 -2.39 -2.51 6.99
CA ARG A 81 -2.36 -2.99 8.35
C ARG A 81 -1.68 -4.35 8.41
N GLU A 82 -1.38 -4.81 9.60
CA GLU A 82 -0.95 -6.19 9.83
C GLU A 82 -2.09 -7.19 9.57
N LEU A 83 -1.73 -8.45 9.34
CA LEU A 83 -2.70 -9.54 9.24
C LEU A 83 -3.32 -9.81 10.61
N HIS A 84 -4.61 -10.09 10.62
CA HIS A 84 -5.26 -10.68 11.79
C HIS A 84 -4.93 -12.17 11.90
N GLN A 85 -5.00 -12.73 13.11
CA GLN A 85 -4.65 -14.14 13.33
C GLN A 85 -5.55 -15.08 12.49
N GLU A 86 -6.82 -14.77 12.37
CA GLU A 86 -7.78 -15.55 11.58
C GLU A 86 -7.42 -15.55 10.08
N GLU A 87 -6.83 -14.48 9.57
CA GLU A 87 -6.37 -14.37 8.18
C GLU A 87 -5.12 -15.23 7.95
N VAL A 88 -4.22 -15.24 8.92
CA VAL A 88 -3.03 -16.13 8.90
C VAL A 88 -3.46 -17.60 8.96
N ASP A 89 -4.39 -17.93 9.84
CA ASP A 89 -4.94 -19.28 9.99
C ASP A 89 -5.68 -19.75 8.70
N ALA A 90 -6.25 -18.79 7.95
CA ALA A 90 -6.84 -19.04 6.64
C ALA A 90 -5.82 -19.16 5.50
N GLY A 91 -4.51 -19.03 5.78
CA GLY A 91 -3.42 -19.22 4.84
C GLY A 91 -2.89 -17.94 4.19
N ALA A 92 -3.29 -16.76 4.67
CA ALA A 92 -2.76 -15.51 4.16
C ALA A 92 -1.28 -15.34 4.56
N MET A 93 -0.46 -14.89 3.61
CA MET A 93 0.95 -14.51 3.84
C MET A 93 1.17 -13.06 3.45
N ALA A 94 1.92 -12.31 4.27
CA ALA A 94 2.21 -10.91 4.01
C ALA A 94 3.64 -10.69 3.51
N PHE A 95 3.78 -9.88 2.47
CA PHE A 95 5.04 -9.32 2.00
C PHE A 95 5.05 -7.83 2.28
N VAL A 96 5.94 -7.36 3.14
CA VAL A 96 6.06 -5.94 3.48
C VAL A 96 6.80 -5.22 2.35
N VAL A 97 6.10 -4.36 1.63
CA VAL A 97 6.63 -3.62 0.47
C VAL A 97 6.95 -2.16 0.77
N GLY A 98 6.48 -1.64 1.91
CA GLY A 98 6.72 -0.25 2.31
C GLY A 98 6.24 0.02 3.72
N ARG A 99 6.45 1.25 4.17
CA ARG A 99 5.92 1.76 5.44
C ARG A 99 5.11 3.01 5.15
N ASP A 100 3.97 3.11 5.80
CA ASP A 100 3.10 4.27 5.78
C ASP A 100 2.97 4.84 7.20
N ALA A 101 2.52 6.08 7.31
CA ALA A 101 2.31 6.73 8.59
C ALA A 101 0.96 7.44 8.62
N VAL A 102 0.21 7.20 9.68
CA VAL A 102 -1.00 7.96 10.01
C VAL A 102 -0.61 9.03 11.00
N ILE A 103 -0.76 10.28 10.61
CA ILE A 103 -0.41 11.43 11.45
C ILE A 103 -1.62 12.32 11.67
N PRO A 104 -1.85 12.80 12.91
CA PRO A 104 -2.86 13.80 13.17
C PRO A 104 -2.46 15.13 12.54
N VAL A 105 -3.43 15.81 11.95
CA VAL A 105 -3.23 17.14 11.36
C VAL A 105 -4.16 18.15 12.02
N PHE A 106 -3.72 19.40 12.07
CA PHE A 106 -4.45 20.53 12.62
C PHE A 106 -4.54 21.64 11.57
N SER A 107 -5.63 22.42 11.61
CA SER A 107 -5.70 23.63 10.79
C SER A 107 -4.59 24.59 11.15
N SER A 108 -3.96 25.21 10.15
CA SER A 108 -3.01 26.32 10.34
C SER A 108 -3.63 27.52 11.05
N ASP A 109 -4.96 27.69 10.91
CA ASP A 109 -5.71 28.78 11.51
C ASP A 109 -6.20 28.45 12.93
N ASN A 110 -5.76 27.33 13.49
CA ASN A 110 -6.12 26.95 14.86
C ASN A 110 -5.50 27.96 15.85
N PRO A 111 -6.28 28.63 16.70
CA PRO A 111 -5.76 29.65 17.63
C PRO A 111 -4.78 29.10 18.66
N HIS A 112 -4.68 27.78 18.80
CA HIS A 112 -3.76 27.11 19.72
C HIS A 112 -2.58 26.43 19.02
N ILE A 113 -2.38 26.70 17.71
CA ILE A 113 -1.38 25.98 16.91
C ILE A 113 0.02 26.05 17.53
N ASP A 114 0.44 27.21 18.04
CA ASP A 114 1.76 27.40 18.67
C ASP A 114 1.93 26.54 19.91
N LEU A 115 0.88 26.40 20.73
CA LEU A 115 0.91 25.54 21.91
C LEU A 115 0.94 24.05 21.52
N ILE A 116 0.22 23.67 20.50
CA ILE A 116 0.18 22.30 19.97
C ILE A 116 1.57 21.93 19.43
N LEU A 117 2.17 22.79 18.61
CA LEU A 117 3.50 22.56 18.05
C LEU A 117 4.59 22.52 19.12
N LYS A 118 4.47 23.35 20.16
CA LYS A 118 5.45 23.39 21.26
C LYS A 118 5.37 22.18 22.20
N ARG A 119 4.16 21.68 22.48
CA ARG A 119 3.93 20.64 23.50
C ARG A 119 3.76 19.26 22.89
N GLY A 120 3.30 19.18 21.66
CA GLY A 120 2.86 17.93 21.05
C GLY A 120 1.56 17.41 21.69
N ILE A 121 1.14 16.24 21.22
CA ILE A 121 0.02 15.47 21.79
C ILE A 121 0.57 14.08 22.11
N THR A 122 0.34 13.62 23.35
CA THR A 122 0.73 12.28 23.78
C THR A 122 -0.26 11.23 23.26
N ASP A 123 0.19 9.97 23.15
CA ASP A 123 -0.67 8.83 22.76
C ASP A 123 -1.91 8.72 23.65
N LYS A 124 -1.74 8.96 24.96
CA LYS A 124 -2.85 8.96 25.90
C LYS A 124 -3.86 10.06 25.57
N GLN A 125 -3.42 11.27 25.26
CA GLN A 125 -4.29 12.37 24.87
C GLN A 125 -4.98 12.09 23.52
N ALA A 126 -4.26 11.53 22.54
CA ALA A 126 -4.84 11.10 21.28
C ALA A 126 -5.96 10.07 21.52
N ARG A 127 -5.70 9.03 22.31
CA ARG A 127 -6.71 8.05 22.70
C ARG A 127 -7.91 8.71 23.43
N ASP A 128 -7.65 9.66 24.31
CA ASP A 128 -8.70 10.34 25.08
C ASP A 128 -9.54 11.30 24.19
N ILE A 129 -9.02 11.74 23.06
CA ILE A 129 -9.76 12.53 22.06
C ILE A 129 -10.58 11.61 21.12
N TRP A 130 -9.91 10.69 20.43
CA TRP A 130 -10.51 9.94 19.31
C TRP A 130 -11.23 8.65 19.73
N VAL A 131 -10.78 8.00 20.81
CA VAL A 131 -11.31 6.69 21.22
C VAL A 131 -12.28 6.80 22.40
N THR A 132 -11.85 7.45 23.50
CA THR A 132 -12.66 7.46 24.73
C THR A 132 -13.56 8.68 24.87
N GLY A 133 -13.30 9.76 24.12
CA GLY A 133 -14.06 11.01 24.20
C GLY A 133 -13.92 11.74 25.55
N LYS A 134 -12.90 11.46 26.34
CA LYS A 134 -12.66 12.12 27.63
C LYS A 134 -12.18 13.54 27.49
N ILE A 135 -11.44 13.85 26.44
CA ILE A 135 -10.99 15.19 26.08
C ILE A 135 -11.85 15.68 24.93
N THR A 136 -12.68 16.69 25.20
CA THR A 136 -13.64 17.25 24.24
C THR A 136 -13.42 18.73 23.98
N THR A 137 -12.55 19.41 24.76
CA THR A 137 -12.26 20.83 24.59
C THR A 137 -10.77 21.11 24.54
N TRP A 138 -10.42 22.22 23.86
CA TRP A 138 -9.03 22.67 23.78
C TRP A 138 -8.42 22.96 25.15
N GLY A 139 -9.24 23.48 26.08
CA GLY A 139 -8.76 23.74 27.44
C GLY A 139 -8.37 22.46 28.20
N GLN A 140 -9.13 21.37 28.03
CA GLN A 140 -8.78 20.08 28.62
C GLN A 140 -7.48 19.50 28.03
N LEU A 141 -7.29 19.65 26.72
CA LEU A 141 -6.09 19.18 26.04
C LEU A 141 -4.85 19.98 26.44
N LEU A 142 -4.95 21.29 26.45
CA LEU A 142 -3.82 22.20 26.58
C LEU A 142 -3.60 22.75 27.99
N GLY A 143 -4.48 22.42 28.95
CA GLY A 143 -4.42 22.95 30.31
C GLY A 143 -4.73 24.43 30.40
N THR A 144 -5.66 24.92 29.55
CA THR A 144 -6.12 26.31 29.51
C THR A 144 -7.58 26.44 29.96
N ARG A 145 -8.08 27.66 30.05
CA ARG A 145 -9.51 27.91 30.36
C ARG A 145 -10.43 27.89 29.13
N ASP A 146 -9.89 27.52 27.98
CA ASP A 146 -10.68 27.49 26.74
C ASP A 146 -11.74 26.38 26.79
N ARG A 147 -12.99 26.76 26.49
CA ARG A 147 -14.15 25.86 26.47
C ARG A 147 -14.60 25.48 25.05
N HIS A 148 -13.88 25.94 24.02
CA HIS A 148 -14.21 25.56 22.66
C HIS A 148 -14.00 24.08 22.45
N LYS A 149 -14.97 23.45 21.78
CA LYS A 149 -14.94 22.00 21.49
C LYS A 149 -13.86 21.68 20.46
N ILE A 150 -13.26 20.50 20.63
CA ILE A 150 -12.46 19.88 19.61
C ILE A 150 -13.42 19.17 18.64
N ASN A 151 -13.42 19.57 17.37
CA ASN A 151 -14.13 18.85 16.33
C ASN A 151 -13.24 17.73 15.82
N VAL A 152 -13.64 16.50 16.06
CA VAL A 152 -12.90 15.31 15.68
C VAL A 152 -13.40 14.83 14.33
N TYR A 153 -12.49 14.61 13.40
CA TYR A 153 -12.78 14.07 12.08
C TYR A 153 -12.08 12.74 11.90
N THR A 154 -12.78 11.77 11.37
CA THR A 154 -12.24 10.46 11.01
C THR A 154 -12.84 10.01 9.69
N ARG A 155 -12.27 9.00 9.08
CA ARG A 155 -12.83 8.40 7.87
C ARG A 155 -13.96 7.45 8.25
N SER A 156 -15.00 7.40 7.40
CA SER A 156 -16.14 6.49 7.57
C SER A 156 -15.97 5.17 6.79
N ASP A 157 -14.98 5.11 5.90
CA ASP A 157 -14.70 3.92 5.09
C ASP A 157 -13.79 2.93 5.85
N ALA A 158 -13.88 1.66 5.47
CA ALA A 158 -13.07 0.58 6.04
C ALA A 158 -11.62 0.63 5.52
N CYS A 159 -10.92 1.75 5.73
CA CYS A 159 -9.51 1.85 5.41
C CYS A 159 -8.64 1.50 6.62
N GLY A 160 -7.43 1.00 6.38
CA GLY A 160 -6.49 0.62 7.43
C GLY A 160 -6.20 1.77 8.40
N ALA A 161 -6.11 3.01 7.92
CA ALA A 161 -5.90 4.19 8.75
C ALA A 161 -7.05 4.53 9.73
N ALA A 162 -8.25 4.00 9.50
CA ALA A 162 -9.39 4.19 10.41
C ALA A 162 -9.47 3.09 11.50
N LEU A 163 -8.66 2.05 11.38
CA LEU A 163 -8.67 0.86 12.25
C LEU A 163 -7.47 0.78 13.20
N ILE A 164 -6.60 1.80 13.17
CA ILE A 164 -5.39 1.88 14.01
C ILE A 164 -5.70 2.51 15.37
#